data_544b92b2b5f6cb736753dc0b2c8ec7fa
#
_entry.id   544b92b2b5f6cb736753dc0b2c8ec7fa
#
_cell.length_a   1.000
_cell.length_b   1.000
_cell.length_c   1.000
_cell.angle_alpha   90.00
_cell.angle_beta   90.00
_cell.angle_gamma   90.00
#
_symmetry.space_group_name_H-M   'P 1'
#
loop_
_entity.id
_entity.type
_entity.pdbx_description
1 polymer ?
#
loop_
_entity_poly.entity_id
_entity_poly.type
_entity_poly.pdbx_seq_one_letter_code
_entity_poly.pdbx_strand_id
1 'polypeptide(L)'
;MKVLIVGGTGFVGVNLARRLHARGDEVTVMGRSPERPRGLDAAVSLVAGDATRPGAWQERVAGHEIVINLAGASIFTRWTAAAKAAMRDSRLLTTRNLVDALPGTGGVTLVSTSAVGYYGFRADEELGEDAGPGNDFLARLCLDWENEALRARGRGVRVVIARFGIVLGPGGGVLGQMAPLFRAFLGGPVGSGRQWFSWIHVEDLFGALLHLAGRPGSAGAYNFAAPGPVTNRGLARELGRVLHRPAFLPAPRFAVRLVLGEFGDVLLNGQRVLPRRLLDEGYRFSYPGLGAALENLAPTL
;
A
#
# COMPACT_ATOMS: atom_id res chain seq x y z
N MET A 1 3.64 -18.21 -12.78
CA MET A 1 3.87 -16.92 -13.46
C MET A 1 5.26 -16.39 -13.10
N LYS A 2 5.86 -15.61 -14.00
CA LYS A 2 7.11 -14.88 -13.70
C LYS A 2 6.75 -13.46 -13.22
N VAL A 3 7.10 -13.15 -11.97
CA VAL A 3 6.68 -11.91 -11.31
C VAL A 3 7.89 -11.11 -10.83
N LEU A 4 7.99 -9.85 -11.26
CA LEU A 4 8.97 -8.88 -10.73
C LEU A 4 8.28 -7.96 -9.71
N ILE A 5 8.89 -7.78 -8.54
CA ILE A 5 8.42 -6.87 -7.50
C ILE A 5 9.47 -5.78 -7.26
N VAL A 6 9.26 -4.60 -7.80
CA VAL A 6 10.12 -3.42 -7.55
C VAL A 6 9.74 -2.79 -6.20
N GLY A 7 10.73 -2.59 -5.33
CA GLY A 7 10.47 -2.24 -3.93
C GLY A 7 10.05 -3.44 -3.07
N GLY A 8 10.30 -4.65 -3.56
CA GLY A 8 9.89 -5.91 -2.92
C GLY A 8 10.61 -6.24 -1.61
N THR A 9 11.63 -5.47 -1.23
CA THR A 9 12.32 -5.62 0.07
C THR A 9 11.59 -4.95 1.24
N GLY A 10 10.52 -4.18 0.97
CA GLY A 10 9.69 -3.53 1.98
C GLY A 10 8.66 -4.47 2.61
N PHE A 11 7.93 -3.93 3.61
CA PHE A 11 6.89 -4.66 4.37
C PHE A 11 5.87 -5.41 3.49
N VAL A 12 5.23 -4.72 2.55
CA VAL A 12 4.26 -5.34 1.63
C VAL A 12 4.96 -6.30 0.67
N GLY A 13 6.12 -5.91 0.15
CA GLY A 13 6.85 -6.67 -0.86
C GLY A 13 7.33 -8.03 -0.38
N VAL A 14 7.91 -8.12 0.83
CA VAL A 14 8.35 -9.39 1.42
C VAL A 14 7.16 -10.33 1.66
N ASN A 15 6.04 -9.81 2.18
CA ASN A 15 4.83 -10.59 2.38
C ASN A 15 4.26 -11.12 1.05
N LEU A 16 4.24 -10.28 0.02
CA LEU A 16 3.77 -10.64 -1.31
C LEU A 16 4.69 -11.67 -1.98
N ALA A 17 6.02 -11.45 -1.95
CA ALA A 17 6.99 -12.34 -2.54
C ALA A 17 6.92 -13.76 -1.95
N ARG A 18 6.80 -13.85 -0.61
CA ARG A 18 6.65 -15.13 0.08
C ARG A 18 5.42 -15.89 -0.37
N ARG A 19 4.27 -15.19 -0.55
CA ARG A 19 3.01 -15.85 -0.98
C ARG A 19 3.04 -16.27 -2.42
N LEU A 20 3.58 -15.46 -3.30
CA LEU A 20 3.75 -15.82 -4.71
C LEU A 20 4.66 -17.04 -4.84
N HIS A 21 5.79 -17.05 -4.11
CA HIS A 21 6.71 -18.18 -4.10
C HIS A 21 6.07 -19.45 -3.55
N ALA A 22 5.32 -19.36 -2.42
CA ALA A 22 4.60 -20.49 -1.85
C ALA A 22 3.51 -21.06 -2.80
N ARG A 23 3.00 -20.25 -3.72
CA ARG A 23 2.09 -20.67 -4.78
C ARG A 23 2.80 -21.35 -5.96
N GLY A 24 4.12 -21.32 -6.01
CA GLY A 24 4.92 -21.89 -7.10
C GLY A 24 5.26 -20.90 -8.22
N ASP A 25 5.12 -19.59 -7.99
CA ASP A 25 5.53 -18.56 -8.95
C ASP A 25 7.06 -18.37 -8.93
N GLU A 26 7.61 -18.02 -10.08
CA GLU A 26 8.99 -17.54 -10.19
C GLU A 26 9.04 -16.05 -9.82
N VAL A 27 9.60 -15.74 -8.66
CA VAL A 27 9.56 -14.40 -8.10
C VAL A 27 10.95 -13.76 -8.10
N THR A 28 11.01 -12.57 -8.67
CA THR A 28 12.18 -11.68 -8.59
C THR A 28 11.81 -10.46 -7.75
N VAL A 29 12.58 -10.20 -6.71
CA VAL A 29 12.45 -9.01 -5.86
C VAL A 29 13.57 -8.03 -6.20
N MET A 30 13.20 -6.77 -6.41
CA MET A 30 14.17 -5.69 -6.59
C MET A 30 14.15 -4.74 -5.41
N GLY A 31 15.34 -4.39 -4.91
CA GLY A 31 15.55 -3.43 -3.83
C GLY A 31 16.89 -2.72 -3.96
N ARG A 32 17.10 -1.66 -3.17
CA ARG A 32 18.34 -0.87 -3.21
C ARG A 32 19.53 -1.59 -2.58
N SER A 33 19.29 -2.36 -1.52
CA SER A 33 20.33 -3.12 -0.85
C SER A 33 20.53 -4.50 -1.52
N PRO A 34 21.77 -4.97 -1.67
CA PRO A 34 22.04 -6.36 -2.05
C PRO A 34 21.74 -7.35 -0.92
N GLU A 35 21.56 -6.86 0.30
CA GLU A 35 21.25 -7.69 1.46
C GLU A 35 19.82 -8.24 1.37
N ARG A 36 19.70 -9.54 1.62
CA ARG A 36 18.39 -10.21 1.64
C ARG A 36 17.62 -9.80 2.89
N PRO A 37 16.41 -9.23 2.72
CA PRO A 37 15.62 -8.84 3.88
C PRO A 37 15.17 -10.07 4.69
N ARG A 38 15.04 -9.88 5.99
CA ARG A 38 14.53 -10.93 6.88
C ARG A 38 13.13 -11.39 6.43
N GLY A 39 12.94 -12.70 6.35
CA GLY A 39 11.67 -13.31 5.93
C GLY A 39 11.49 -13.48 4.42
N LEU A 40 12.45 -13.07 3.61
CA LEU A 40 12.48 -13.40 2.18
C LEU A 40 13.16 -14.75 1.97
N ASP A 41 12.44 -15.69 1.34
CA ASP A 41 12.95 -17.04 1.03
C ASP A 41 14.23 -16.97 0.18
N ALA A 42 15.16 -17.92 0.42
CA ALA A 42 16.40 -18.01 -0.31
C ALA A 42 16.21 -18.30 -1.80
N ALA A 43 15.14 -19.00 -2.16
CA ALA A 43 14.80 -19.34 -3.54
C ALA A 43 14.24 -18.16 -4.34
N VAL A 44 13.78 -17.07 -3.68
CA VAL A 44 13.35 -15.86 -4.37
C VAL A 44 14.58 -15.12 -4.91
N SER A 45 14.58 -14.79 -6.20
CA SER A 45 15.63 -14.03 -6.84
C SER A 45 15.69 -12.60 -6.31
N LEU A 46 16.89 -12.10 -5.99
CA LEU A 46 17.09 -10.73 -5.51
C LEU A 46 17.96 -9.94 -6.49
N VAL A 47 17.45 -8.79 -6.92
CA VAL A 47 18.16 -7.82 -7.78
C VAL A 47 18.42 -6.56 -6.99
N ALA A 48 19.67 -6.17 -6.84
CA ALA A 48 20.05 -4.91 -6.24
C ALA A 48 20.08 -3.80 -7.29
N GLY A 49 19.46 -2.65 -6.99
CA GLY A 49 19.46 -1.50 -7.88
C GLY A 49 18.64 -0.33 -7.34
N ASP A 50 19.05 0.86 -7.70
CA ASP A 50 18.28 2.09 -7.41
C ASP A 50 17.36 2.42 -8.58
N ALA A 51 16.08 2.06 -8.45
CA ALA A 51 15.10 2.29 -9.50
C ALA A 51 14.78 3.79 -9.76
N THR A 52 15.23 4.69 -8.90
CA THR A 52 15.12 6.13 -9.17
C THR A 52 16.06 6.61 -10.27
N ARG A 53 16.99 5.76 -10.68
CA ARG A 53 17.98 6.04 -11.75
C ARG A 53 17.94 4.94 -12.80
N PRO A 54 18.14 5.26 -14.09
CA PRO A 54 18.38 4.26 -15.10
C PRO A 54 19.63 3.42 -14.76
N GLY A 55 19.64 2.14 -15.19
CA GLY A 55 20.77 1.25 -14.93
C GLY A 55 20.50 -0.19 -15.37
N ALA A 56 21.47 -1.08 -15.13
CA ALA A 56 21.42 -2.49 -15.56
C ALA A 56 20.21 -3.28 -15.02
N TRP A 57 19.58 -2.82 -13.94
CA TRP A 57 18.36 -3.42 -13.40
C TRP A 57 17.20 -3.40 -14.40
N GLN A 58 17.19 -2.44 -15.34
CA GLN A 58 16.13 -2.30 -16.36
C GLN A 58 16.10 -3.51 -17.32
N GLU A 59 17.24 -4.12 -17.60
CA GLU A 59 17.35 -5.35 -18.40
C GLU A 59 16.64 -6.53 -17.73
N ARG A 60 16.50 -6.50 -16.39
CA ARG A 60 15.82 -7.54 -15.62
C ARG A 60 14.30 -7.42 -15.67
N VAL A 61 13.75 -6.35 -16.21
CA VAL A 61 12.29 -6.18 -16.34
C VAL A 61 11.72 -7.11 -17.41
N ALA A 62 12.48 -7.32 -18.47
CA ALA A 62 12.08 -8.21 -19.57
C ALA A 62 11.91 -9.67 -19.08
N GLY A 63 10.98 -10.39 -19.70
CA GLY A 63 10.72 -11.79 -19.42
C GLY A 63 9.79 -12.05 -18.22
N HIS A 64 9.27 -11.01 -17.57
CA HIS A 64 8.24 -11.14 -16.53
C HIS A 64 6.84 -10.90 -17.11
N GLU A 65 5.88 -11.73 -16.69
CA GLU A 65 4.46 -11.60 -17.08
C GLU A 65 3.75 -10.52 -16.28
N ILE A 66 4.17 -10.34 -15.02
CA ILE A 66 3.62 -9.36 -14.10
C ILE A 66 4.76 -8.56 -13.47
N VAL A 67 4.65 -7.25 -13.53
CA VAL A 67 5.56 -6.31 -12.87
C VAL A 67 4.77 -5.53 -11.83
N ILE A 68 5.15 -5.66 -10.56
CA ILE A 68 4.48 -5.00 -9.43
C ILE A 68 5.40 -3.91 -8.90
N ASN A 69 4.97 -2.66 -8.97
CA ASN A 69 5.70 -1.52 -8.45
C ASN A 69 5.18 -1.13 -7.06
N LEU A 70 5.95 -1.46 -6.03
CA LEU A 70 5.69 -1.11 -4.62
C LEU A 70 6.69 -0.05 -4.11
N ALA A 71 7.56 0.48 -4.97
CA ALA A 71 8.61 1.36 -4.55
C ALA A 71 8.09 2.74 -4.11
N GLY A 72 8.58 3.18 -2.97
CA GLY A 72 8.26 4.51 -2.43
C GLY A 72 8.92 4.73 -1.08
N ALA A 73 9.46 5.93 -0.85
CA ALA A 73 9.94 6.31 0.46
C ALA A 73 8.79 6.36 1.48
N SER A 74 9.09 6.02 2.74
CA SER A 74 8.11 6.04 3.82
C SER A 74 7.49 7.43 3.99
N ILE A 75 6.17 7.48 4.17
CA ILE A 75 5.45 8.71 4.54
C ILE A 75 5.43 8.93 6.05
N PHE A 76 5.79 7.90 6.84
CA PHE A 76 5.82 7.93 8.32
C PHE A 76 7.06 8.68 8.83
N THR A 77 7.12 9.98 8.56
CA THR A 77 8.19 10.86 8.97
C THR A 77 7.66 12.29 9.11
N ARG A 78 8.42 13.18 9.74
CA ARG A 78 8.10 14.60 9.75
C ARG A 78 8.25 15.17 8.33
N TRP A 79 7.22 15.80 7.80
CA TRP A 79 7.20 16.31 6.43
C TRP A 79 7.92 17.66 6.32
N THR A 80 9.18 17.58 5.98
CA THR A 80 9.98 18.73 5.52
C THR A 80 9.92 18.82 3.99
N ALA A 81 10.38 19.90 3.40
CA ALA A 81 10.50 20.03 1.95
C ALA A 81 11.35 18.89 1.35
N ALA A 82 12.47 18.53 1.99
CA ALA A 82 13.33 17.42 1.57
C ALA A 82 12.62 16.06 1.67
N ALA A 83 11.86 15.83 2.76
CA ALA A 83 11.10 14.58 2.92
C ALA A 83 10.00 14.46 1.84
N LYS A 84 9.27 15.54 1.54
CA LYS A 84 8.26 15.57 0.47
C LYS A 84 8.89 15.34 -0.90
N ALA A 85 10.05 15.96 -1.19
CA ALA A 85 10.79 15.69 -2.43
C ALA A 85 11.19 14.21 -2.53
N ALA A 86 11.76 13.63 -1.48
CA ALA A 86 12.11 12.21 -1.44
C ALA A 86 10.90 11.29 -1.66
N MET A 87 9.75 11.60 -1.06
CA MET A 87 8.50 10.86 -1.28
C MET A 87 8.06 10.93 -2.74
N ARG A 88 8.15 12.11 -3.35
CA ARG A 88 7.77 12.33 -4.76
C ARG A 88 8.76 11.62 -5.69
N ASP A 89 10.02 11.89 -5.56
CA ASP A 89 11.06 11.39 -6.47
C ASP A 89 11.17 9.88 -6.42
N SER A 90 11.10 9.26 -5.23
CA SER A 90 11.12 7.80 -5.10
C SER A 90 9.97 7.11 -5.83
N ARG A 91 8.82 7.77 -6.01
CA ARG A 91 7.66 7.22 -6.71
C ARG A 91 7.69 7.53 -8.20
N LEU A 92 7.84 8.81 -8.54
CA LEU A 92 7.74 9.25 -9.93
C LEU A 92 8.93 8.76 -10.77
N LEU A 93 10.16 8.94 -10.26
CA LEU A 93 11.36 8.52 -11.00
C LEU A 93 11.40 6.99 -11.14
N THR A 94 11.11 6.25 -10.06
CA THR A 94 11.04 4.78 -10.15
C THR A 94 10.01 4.33 -11.16
N THR A 95 8.80 4.90 -11.14
CA THR A 95 7.72 4.51 -12.04
C THR A 95 8.07 4.87 -13.49
N ARG A 96 8.65 6.04 -13.72
CA ARG A 96 9.13 6.48 -15.04
C ARG A 96 10.16 5.50 -15.60
N ASN A 97 11.23 5.25 -14.88
CA ASN A 97 12.30 4.35 -15.31
C ASN A 97 11.81 2.92 -15.52
N LEU A 98 10.85 2.47 -14.68
CA LEU A 98 10.23 1.17 -14.85
C LEU A 98 9.38 1.09 -16.12
N VAL A 99 8.52 2.09 -16.35
CA VAL A 99 7.69 2.16 -17.57
C VAL A 99 8.56 2.19 -18.81
N ASP A 100 9.66 2.95 -18.78
CA ASP A 100 10.59 3.04 -19.91
C ASP A 100 11.33 1.71 -20.19
N ALA A 101 11.47 0.83 -19.17
CA ALA A 101 12.06 -0.51 -19.28
C ALA A 101 11.06 -1.61 -19.67
N LEU A 102 9.75 -1.35 -19.63
CA LEU A 102 8.76 -2.36 -20.01
C LEU A 102 8.85 -2.69 -21.50
N PRO A 103 8.74 -3.97 -21.88
CA PRO A 103 8.71 -4.34 -23.30
C PRO A 103 7.47 -3.76 -24.00
N GLY A 104 7.65 -3.27 -25.22
CA GLY A 104 6.58 -2.67 -26.02
C GLY A 104 5.69 -3.67 -26.77
N THR A 105 5.77 -4.96 -26.51
CA THR A 105 5.16 -6.02 -27.35
C THR A 105 3.96 -6.73 -26.72
N GLY A 106 3.32 -6.16 -25.71
CA GLY A 106 2.15 -6.78 -25.06
C GLY A 106 2.48 -7.97 -24.14
N GLY A 107 1.47 -8.54 -23.50
CA GLY A 107 1.61 -9.72 -22.62
C GLY A 107 2.09 -9.40 -21.20
N VAL A 108 2.57 -8.19 -20.92
CA VAL A 108 2.97 -7.77 -19.58
C VAL A 108 1.84 -7.00 -18.90
N THR A 109 1.66 -7.28 -17.61
CA THR A 109 0.79 -6.49 -16.73
C THR A 109 1.64 -5.68 -15.76
N LEU A 110 1.48 -4.37 -15.79
CA LEU A 110 2.00 -3.48 -14.75
C LEU A 110 0.94 -3.29 -13.67
N VAL A 111 1.22 -3.72 -12.45
CA VAL A 111 0.46 -3.33 -11.27
C VAL A 111 1.24 -2.24 -10.56
N SER A 112 0.80 -1.00 -10.67
CA SER A 112 1.43 0.13 -10.00
C SER A 112 0.67 0.52 -8.76
N THR A 113 1.36 0.54 -7.61
CA THR A 113 0.77 1.01 -6.36
C THR A 113 0.46 2.50 -6.44
N SER A 114 -0.66 2.87 -5.88
CA SER A 114 -1.07 4.20 -5.48
C SER A 114 -1.61 4.11 -4.04
N ALA A 115 -2.32 5.08 -3.56
CA ALA A 115 -2.92 5.06 -2.22
C ALA A 115 -4.30 5.72 -2.21
N VAL A 116 -5.13 5.36 -1.24
CA VAL A 116 -6.41 6.03 -0.99
C VAL A 116 -6.24 7.52 -0.65
N GLY A 117 -5.02 7.96 -0.33
CA GLY A 117 -4.66 9.37 -0.25
C GLY A 117 -4.92 10.16 -1.53
N TYR A 118 -5.12 9.50 -2.69
CA TYR A 118 -5.57 10.11 -3.94
C TYR A 118 -6.81 10.97 -3.76
N TYR A 119 -7.74 10.53 -2.92
CA TYR A 119 -9.02 11.22 -2.73
C TYR A 119 -8.94 12.47 -1.84
N GLY A 120 -7.83 12.66 -1.09
CA GLY A 120 -7.75 13.72 -0.08
C GLY A 120 -8.73 13.50 1.08
N PHE A 121 -8.98 14.54 1.84
CA PHE A 121 -9.87 14.47 3.01
C PHE A 121 -11.29 14.84 2.61
N ARG A 122 -12.22 13.90 2.67
CA ARG A 122 -13.62 14.00 2.21
C ARG A 122 -14.66 13.70 3.30
N ALA A 123 -14.29 13.88 4.58
CA ALA A 123 -15.16 13.62 5.72
C ALA A 123 -15.88 12.26 5.61
N ASP A 124 -17.22 12.24 5.59
CA ASP A 124 -18.05 11.02 5.59
C ASP A 124 -18.45 10.54 4.17
N GLU A 125 -18.00 11.24 3.12
CA GLU A 125 -18.30 10.88 1.73
C GLU A 125 -17.77 9.47 1.41
N GLU A 126 -18.63 8.62 0.84
CA GLU A 126 -18.24 7.30 0.35
C GLU A 126 -17.54 7.42 -1.01
N LEU A 127 -16.29 6.99 -1.07
CA LEU A 127 -15.40 7.16 -2.22
C LEU A 127 -15.19 5.84 -2.95
N GLY A 128 -15.78 5.72 -4.12
CA GLY A 128 -15.47 4.68 -5.10
C GLY A 128 -14.34 5.10 -6.03
N GLU A 129 -13.99 4.23 -6.97
CA GLU A 129 -12.89 4.46 -7.92
C GLU A 129 -13.15 5.58 -8.93
N ASP A 130 -14.40 5.95 -9.12
CA ASP A 130 -14.92 7.04 -9.96
C ASP A 130 -14.78 8.43 -9.32
N ALA A 131 -14.56 8.49 -8.00
CA ALA A 131 -14.37 9.76 -7.30
C ALA A 131 -13.05 10.44 -7.74
N GLY A 132 -13.13 11.75 -7.96
CA GLY A 132 -11.99 12.56 -8.38
C GLY A 132 -10.92 12.74 -7.28
N PRO A 133 -9.71 13.21 -7.67
CA PRO A 133 -8.63 13.44 -6.72
C PRO A 133 -8.93 14.59 -5.77
N GLY A 134 -8.33 14.53 -4.58
CA GLY A 134 -8.25 15.65 -3.65
C GLY A 134 -7.24 16.70 -4.08
N ASN A 135 -7.01 17.69 -3.21
CA ASN A 135 -6.13 18.82 -3.49
C ASN A 135 -4.96 18.99 -2.51
N ASP A 136 -4.79 18.05 -1.57
CA ASP A 136 -3.66 18.06 -0.64
C ASP A 136 -2.38 17.49 -1.27
N PHE A 137 -1.30 17.46 -0.50
CA PHE A 137 0.00 16.95 -0.97
C PHE A 137 -0.05 15.48 -1.41
N LEU A 138 -0.71 14.61 -0.63
CA LEU A 138 -0.79 13.17 -0.97
C LEU A 138 -1.66 12.93 -2.20
N ALA A 139 -2.76 13.66 -2.33
CA ALA A 139 -3.65 13.54 -3.48
C ALA A 139 -2.92 13.90 -4.78
N ARG A 140 -2.20 15.02 -4.78
CA ARG A 140 -1.37 15.44 -5.93
C ARG A 140 -0.26 14.45 -6.23
N LEU A 141 0.42 13.96 -5.19
CA LEU A 141 1.45 12.94 -5.35
C LEU A 141 0.90 11.65 -5.97
N CYS A 142 -0.25 11.17 -5.50
CA CYS A 142 -0.90 9.98 -6.06
C CYS A 142 -1.32 10.21 -7.52
N LEU A 143 -1.89 11.37 -7.85
CA LEU A 143 -2.29 11.72 -9.21
C LEU A 143 -1.08 11.71 -10.17
N ASP A 144 0.01 12.38 -9.79
CA ASP A 144 1.25 12.40 -10.57
C ASP A 144 1.81 10.97 -10.75
N TRP A 145 1.78 10.17 -9.71
CA TRP A 145 2.28 8.80 -9.71
C TRP A 145 1.45 7.88 -10.62
N GLU A 146 0.11 7.97 -10.54
CA GLU A 146 -0.79 7.24 -11.43
C GLU A 146 -0.59 7.63 -12.89
N ASN A 147 -0.42 8.92 -13.17
CA ASN A 147 -0.16 9.42 -14.53
C ASN A 147 1.14 8.85 -15.11
N GLU A 148 2.23 8.78 -14.32
CA GLU A 148 3.47 8.15 -14.78
C GLU A 148 3.27 6.65 -15.10
N ALA A 149 2.54 5.91 -14.29
CA ALA A 149 2.26 4.50 -14.54
C ALA A 149 1.39 4.29 -15.80
N LEU A 150 0.40 5.17 -16.01
CA LEU A 150 -0.52 5.10 -17.15
C LEU A 150 0.17 5.33 -18.51
N ARG A 151 1.37 5.92 -18.57
CA ARG A 151 2.18 6.02 -19.77
C ARG A 151 2.46 4.64 -20.40
N ALA A 152 2.52 3.58 -19.60
CA ALA A 152 2.74 2.23 -20.07
C ALA A 152 1.64 1.72 -21.02
N ARG A 153 0.43 2.31 -20.98
CA ARG A 153 -0.66 1.99 -21.91
C ARG A 153 -0.28 2.31 -23.36
N GLY A 154 0.42 3.42 -23.60
CA GLY A 154 0.92 3.79 -24.92
C GLY A 154 1.93 2.79 -25.51
N ARG A 155 2.44 1.86 -24.70
CA ARG A 155 3.36 0.78 -25.08
C ARG A 155 2.65 -0.58 -25.21
N GLY A 156 1.31 -0.63 -25.16
CA GLY A 156 0.54 -1.86 -25.22
C GLY A 156 0.55 -2.67 -23.92
N VAL A 157 1.00 -2.10 -22.78
CA VAL A 157 1.05 -2.75 -21.48
C VAL A 157 -0.28 -2.57 -20.75
N ARG A 158 -0.83 -3.66 -20.22
CA ARG A 158 -1.99 -3.60 -19.31
C ARG A 158 -1.59 -2.96 -17.99
N VAL A 159 -2.30 -1.91 -17.58
CA VAL A 159 -1.98 -1.17 -16.35
C VAL A 159 -3.12 -1.28 -15.35
N VAL A 160 -2.81 -1.78 -14.16
CA VAL A 160 -3.67 -1.78 -12.98
C VAL A 160 -3.07 -0.79 -11.98
N ILE A 161 -3.84 0.21 -11.58
CA ILE A 161 -3.48 1.13 -10.50
C ILE A 161 -4.11 0.62 -9.20
N ALA A 162 -3.29 0.24 -8.25
CA ALA A 162 -3.73 -0.29 -6.97
C ALA A 162 -3.68 0.80 -5.89
N ARG A 163 -4.81 1.45 -5.61
CA ARG A 163 -4.96 2.46 -4.55
C ARG A 163 -5.07 1.78 -3.20
N PHE A 164 -3.95 1.59 -2.53
CA PHE A 164 -3.92 0.91 -1.24
C PHE A 164 -4.53 1.74 -0.14
N GLY A 165 -5.47 1.14 0.61
CA GLY A 165 -5.76 1.50 1.99
C GLY A 165 -4.57 1.18 2.91
N ILE A 166 -4.73 1.43 4.19
CA ILE A 166 -3.70 1.12 5.18
C ILE A 166 -3.58 -0.41 5.30
N VAL A 167 -2.43 -0.95 4.92
CA VAL A 167 -2.20 -2.40 4.92
C VAL A 167 -1.95 -2.89 6.34
N LEU A 168 -2.79 -3.84 6.77
CA LEU A 168 -2.65 -4.56 8.02
C LEU A 168 -2.03 -5.93 7.76
N GLY A 169 -0.91 -6.21 8.42
CA GLY A 169 -0.18 -7.47 8.22
C GLY A 169 0.94 -7.66 9.24
N PRO A 170 1.55 -8.87 9.29
CA PRO A 170 2.63 -9.17 10.21
C PRO A 170 3.94 -8.50 9.80
N GLY A 171 4.75 -8.15 10.80
CA GLY A 171 6.12 -7.69 10.57
C GLY A 171 6.31 -6.22 10.21
N GLY A 172 5.27 -5.36 10.37
CA GLY A 172 5.43 -3.93 10.09
C GLY A 172 4.13 -3.15 9.94
N GLY A 173 4.20 -2.06 9.16
CA GLY A 173 3.05 -1.20 8.91
C GLY A 173 2.56 -0.44 10.14
N VAL A 174 1.31 0.01 10.10
CA VAL A 174 0.69 0.80 11.18
C VAL A 174 0.55 0.00 12.48
N LEU A 175 0.27 -1.30 12.40
CA LEU A 175 0.13 -2.14 13.59
C LEU A 175 1.44 -2.27 14.36
N GLY A 176 2.58 -2.35 13.67
CA GLY A 176 3.90 -2.33 14.30
C GLY A 176 4.20 -1.04 15.08
N GLN A 177 3.59 0.07 14.70
CA GLN A 177 3.68 1.35 15.43
C GLN A 177 2.69 1.43 16.60
N MET A 178 1.48 0.91 16.42
CA MET A 178 0.41 1.03 17.42
C MET A 178 0.51 -0.01 18.54
N ALA A 179 0.78 -1.27 18.21
CA ALA A 179 0.74 -2.37 19.20
C ALA A 179 1.65 -2.13 20.42
N PRO A 180 2.89 -1.60 20.29
CA PRO A 180 3.71 -1.28 21.46
C PRO A 180 3.07 -0.26 22.40
N LEU A 181 2.38 0.75 21.88
CA LEU A 181 1.69 1.76 22.68
C LEU A 181 0.52 1.14 23.47
N PHE A 182 -0.27 0.27 22.82
CA PHE A 182 -1.36 -0.44 23.49
C PHE A 182 -0.83 -1.37 24.59
N ARG A 183 0.26 -2.12 24.33
CA ARG A 183 0.90 -2.96 25.32
C ARG A 183 1.41 -2.19 26.53
N ALA A 184 1.88 -0.94 26.30
CA ALA A 184 2.29 -0.02 27.36
C ALA A 184 1.11 0.71 28.03
N PHE A 185 -0.15 0.31 27.77
CA PHE A 185 -1.37 0.94 28.29
C PHE A 185 -1.57 2.40 27.86
N LEU A 186 -0.90 2.81 26.77
CA LEU A 186 -1.01 4.15 26.18
C LEU A 186 -1.91 4.18 24.94
N GLY A 187 -2.71 3.13 24.72
CA GLY A 187 -3.58 2.98 23.59
C GLY A 187 -4.82 3.86 23.65
N GLY A 188 -5.23 4.37 22.49
CA GLY A 188 -6.45 5.14 22.35
C GLY A 188 -6.63 5.79 20.99
N PRO A 189 -7.74 6.51 20.79
CA PRO A 189 -8.00 7.20 19.54
C PRO A 189 -7.09 8.42 19.35
N VAL A 190 -6.80 8.74 18.09
CA VAL A 190 -6.05 9.95 17.72
C VAL A 190 -7.04 11.10 17.47
N GLY A 191 -6.85 12.23 18.13
CA GLY A 191 -7.73 13.39 18.04
C GLY A 191 -9.15 13.07 18.49
N SER A 192 -10.15 13.37 17.65
CA SER A 192 -11.55 13.06 17.90
C SER A 192 -11.89 11.57 17.76
N GLY A 193 -11.05 10.85 17.02
CA GLY A 193 -11.29 9.45 16.64
C GLY A 193 -12.44 9.26 15.63
N ARG A 194 -13.02 10.34 15.09
CA ARG A 194 -14.14 10.27 14.12
C ARG A 194 -13.66 10.07 12.69
N GLN A 195 -12.41 10.40 12.39
CA GLN A 195 -11.84 10.24 11.06
C GLN A 195 -11.87 8.77 10.61
N TRP A 196 -12.17 8.58 9.33
CA TRP A 196 -12.22 7.26 8.71
C TRP A 196 -10.83 6.64 8.55
N PHE A 197 -10.79 5.35 8.68
CA PHE A 197 -9.61 4.51 8.53
C PHE A 197 -9.96 3.43 7.50
N SER A 198 -9.56 3.67 6.26
CA SER A 198 -9.69 2.72 5.16
C SER A 198 -8.48 1.80 5.17
N TRP A 199 -8.72 0.52 5.36
CA TRP A 199 -7.70 -0.49 5.60
C TRP A 199 -7.90 -1.71 4.71
N ILE A 200 -6.87 -2.54 4.58
CA ILE A 200 -6.96 -3.84 3.93
C ILE A 200 -6.07 -4.84 4.68
N HIS A 201 -6.53 -6.07 4.83
CA HIS A 201 -5.68 -7.16 5.32
C HIS A 201 -4.69 -7.57 4.23
N VAL A 202 -3.46 -7.92 4.61
CA VAL A 202 -2.41 -8.32 3.65
C VAL A 202 -2.80 -9.53 2.79
N GLU A 203 -3.61 -10.46 3.32
CA GLU A 203 -4.16 -11.58 2.55
C GLU A 203 -5.09 -11.12 1.44
N ASP A 204 -5.99 -10.18 1.76
CA ASP A 204 -6.93 -9.64 0.77
C ASP A 204 -6.22 -8.75 -0.25
N LEU A 205 -5.18 -8.02 0.16
CA LEU A 205 -4.33 -7.29 -0.78
C LEU A 205 -3.71 -8.25 -1.80
N PHE A 206 -3.14 -9.35 -1.33
CA PHE A 206 -2.58 -10.38 -2.17
C PHE A 206 -3.63 -11.07 -3.05
N GLY A 207 -4.76 -11.48 -2.47
CA GLY A 207 -5.87 -12.10 -3.19
C GLY A 207 -6.43 -11.21 -4.30
N ALA A 208 -6.62 -9.91 -4.02
CA ALA A 208 -7.09 -8.94 -5.01
C ALA A 208 -6.07 -8.73 -6.14
N LEU A 209 -4.76 -8.68 -5.83
CA LEU A 209 -3.72 -8.62 -6.86
C LEU A 209 -3.79 -9.82 -7.81
N LEU A 210 -3.92 -11.03 -7.26
CA LEU A 210 -4.04 -12.26 -8.06
C LEU A 210 -5.33 -12.31 -8.87
N HIS A 211 -6.44 -11.88 -8.27
CA HIS A 211 -7.73 -11.83 -8.94
C HIS A 211 -7.68 -10.94 -10.19
N LEU A 212 -7.10 -9.74 -10.07
CA LEU A 212 -6.93 -8.82 -11.20
C LEU A 212 -5.87 -9.31 -12.19
N ALA A 213 -4.78 -9.93 -11.72
CA ALA A 213 -3.74 -10.48 -12.57
C ALA A 213 -4.30 -11.57 -13.51
N GLY A 214 -5.17 -12.45 -12.99
CA GLY A 214 -5.82 -13.51 -13.75
C GLY A 214 -6.94 -13.05 -14.68
N ARG A 215 -7.27 -11.74 -14.74
CA ARG A 215 -8.38 -11.20 -15.55
C ARG A 215 -7.85 -10.23 -16.60
N PRO A 216 -7.69 -10.63 -17.86
CA PRO A 216 -7.14 -9.76 -18.92
C PRO A 216 -7.93 -8.45 -19.13
N GLY A 217 -9.24 -8.45 -18.84
CA GLY A 217 -10.10 -7.25 -18.95
C GLY A 217 -9.94 -6.24 -17.81
N SER A 218 -9.34 -6.61 -16.68
CA SER A 218 -9.17 -5.71 -15.54
C SER A 218 -8.05 -4.73 -15.79
N ALA A 219 -8.36 -3.43 -15.86
CA ALA A 219 -7.41 -2.35 -16.07
C ALA A 219 -7.88 -1.04 -15.42
N GLY A 220 -6.97 -0.10 -15.18
CA GLY A 220 -7.26 1.18 -14.55
C GLY A 220 -7.20 1.12 -13.02
N ALA A 221 -7.86 2.05 -12.33
CA ALA A 221 -7.76 2.18 -10.88
C ALA A 221 -8.71 1.24 -10.13
N TYR A 222 -8.20 0.66 -9.05
CA TYR A 222 -8.96 -0.16 -8.08
C TYR A 222 -8.60 0.25 -6.67
N ASN A 223 -9.60 0.34 -5.80
CA ASN A 223 -9.41 0.55 -4.38
C ASN A 223 -9.09 -0.77 -3.70
N PHE A 224 -7.85 -0.91 -3.23
CA PHE A 224 -7.42 -2.02 -2.40
C PHE A 224 -7.70 -1.68 -0.94
N ALA A 225 -8.97 -1.71 -0.59
CA ALA A 225 -9.50 -1.43 0.75
C ALA A 225 -10.54 -2.49 1.11
N ALA A 226 -10.66 -2.83 2.40
CA ALA A 226 -11.73 -3.69 2.87
C ALA A 226 -13.10 -3.00 2.72
N PRO A 227 -14.19 -3.75 2.46
CA PRO A 227 -15.52 -3.16 2.28
C PRO A 227 -16.10 -2.56 3.57
N GLY A 228 -15.51 -2.85 4.72
CA GLY A 228 -15.88 -2.33 6.04
C GLY A 228 -14.89 -1.29 6.56
N PRO A 229 -14.81 -0.05 6.02
CA PRO A 229 -14.02 1.00 6.63
C PRO A 229 -14.52 1.32 8.03
N VAL A 230 -13.61 1.68 8.94
CA VAL A 230 -13.95 1.99 10.33
C VAL A 230 -13.49 3.41 10.68
N THR A 231 -14.00 3.96 11.79
CA THR A 231 -13.40 5.17 12.35
C THR A 231 -12.12 4.84 13.13
N ASN A 232 -11.26 5.81 13.34
CA ASN A 232 -10.05 5.65 14.16
C ASN A 232 -10.39 5.20 15.59
N ARG A 233 -11.50 5.65 16.16
CA ARG A 233 -12.03 5.18 17.46
C ARG A 233 -12.43 3.70 17.38
N GLY A 234 -13.05 3.28 16.28
CA GLY A 234 -13.38 1.88 16.04
C GLY A 234 -12.13 1.01 15.98
N LEU A 235 -11.10 1.45 15.23
CA LEU A 235 -9.80 0.79 15.19
C LEU A 235 -9.18 0.67 16.59
N ALA A 236 -9.12 1.77 17.35
CA ALA A 236 -8.53 1.77 18.69
C ALA A 236 -9.25 0.78 19.62
N ARG A 237 -10.59 0.78 19.60
CA ARG A 237 -11.39 -0.14 20.41
C ARG A 237 -11.11 -1.61 20.04
N GLU A 238 -11.15 -1.95 18.75
CA GLU A 238 -10.92 -3.33 18.30
C GLU A 238 -9.48 -3.80 18.59
N LEU A 239 -8.48 -2.91 18.38
CA LEU A 239 -7.10 -3.24 18.71
C LEU A 239 -6.90 -3.45 20.21
N GLY A 240 -7.52 -2.61 21.05
CA GLY A 240 -7.54 -2.80 22.50
C GLY A 240 -8.18 -4.12 22.91
N ARG A 241 -9.32 -4.49 22.30
CA ARG A 241 -10.00 -5.76 22.54
C ARG A 241 -9.10 -6.95 22.21
N VAL A 242 -8.50 -6.97 21.05
CA VAL A 242 -7.67 -8.09 20.58
C VAL A 242 -6.36 -8.22 21.38
N LEU A 243 -5.77 -7.10 21.80
CA LEU A 243 -4.56 -7.10 22.63
C LEU A 243 -4.85 -7.26 24.14
N HIS A 244 -6.12 -7.32 24.54
CA HIS A 244 -6.55 -7.31 25.96
C HIS A 244 -5.96 -6.11 26.72
N ARG A 245 -6.05 -4.92 26.11
CA ARG A 245 -5.53 -3.66 26.65
C ARG A 245 -6.56 -2.55 26.54
N PRO A 246 -6.61 -1.63 27.53
CA PRO A 246 -7.49 -0.48 27.44
C PRO A 246 -7.16 0.41 26.23
N ALA A 247 -8.19 1.07 25.68
CA ALA A 247 -8.09 1.92 24.49
C ALA A 247 -8.76 3.28 24.71
N PHE A 248 -8.62 3.85 25.90
CA PHE A 248 -9.34 5.07 26.28
C PHE A 248 -8.48 6.34 26.33
N LEU A 249 -7.15 6.23 26.18
CA LEU A 249 -6.25 7.38 26.28
C LEU A 249 -6.13 8.12 24.91
N PRO A 250 -6.85 9.24 24.69
CA PRO A 250 -6.80 9.91 23.40
C PRO A 250 -5.48 10.66 23.23
N ALA A 251 -4.88 10.59 22.03
CA ALA A 251 -3.79 11.47 21.65
C ALA A 251 -4.36 12.81 21.19
N PRO A 252 -4.14 13.93 21.92
CA PRO A 252 -4.73 15.22 21.60
C PRO A 252 -4.22 15.78 20.24
N ARG A 253 -5.09 16.44 19.47
CA ARG A 253 -4.73 17.01 18.15
C ARG A 253 -3.49 17.87 18.19
N PHE A 254 -3.36 18.74 19.20
CA PHE A 254 -2.22 19.65 19.33
C PHE A 254 -0.90 18.89 19.53
N ALA A 255 -0.92 17.81 20.33
CA ALA A 255 0.26 16.98 20.58
C ALA A 255 0.68 16.21 19.31
N VAL A 256 -0.30 15.65 18.58
CA VAL A 256 -0.04 14.99 17.30
C VAL A 256 0.61 15.94 16.28
N ARG A 257 0.09 17.17 16.15
CA ARG A 257 0.66 18.18 15.26
C ARG A 257 2.05 18.66 15.71
N LEU A 258 2.25 18.83 17.02
CA LEU A 258 3.54 19.27 17.57
C LEU A 258 4.64 18.24 17.26
N VAL A 259 4.35 16.94 17.44
CA VAL A 259 5.32 15.85 17.26
C VAL A 259 5.53 15.54 15.77
N LEU A 260 4.44 15.41 15.01
CA LEU A 260 4.45 14.87 13.63
C LEU A 260 4.39 15.99 12.57
N GLY A 261 4.14 17.23 12.95
CA GLY A 261 3.98 18.34 12.00
C GLY A 261 2.82 18.08 11.05
N GLU A 262 3.02 18.41 9.77
CA GLU A 262 2.02 18.26 8.72
C GLU A 262 1.57 16.77 8.51
N PHE A 263 2.44 15.79 8.73
CA PHE A 263 2.05 14.38 8.71
C PHE A 263 0.95 14.06 9.74
N GLY A 264 0.91 14.80 10.85
CA GLY A 264 -0.15 14.68 11.85
C GLY A 264 -1.56 14.92 11.28
N ASP A 265 -1.69 15.75 10.25
CA ASP A 265 -2.98 16.00 9.61
C ASP A 265 -3.51 14.75 8.87
N VAL A 266 -2.65 13.89 8.34
CA VAL A 266 -3.04 12.60 7.75
C VAL A 266 -3.65 11.66 8.80
N LEU A 267 -3.14 11.68 10.03
CA LEU A 267 -3.68 10.85 11.12
C LEU A 267 -4.96 11.43 11.73
N LEU A 268 -5.14 12.76 11.63
CA LEU A 268 -6.28 13.50 12.18
C LEU A 268 -7.45 13.61 11.21
N ASN A 269 -7.26 13.24 9.96
CA ASN A 269 -8.26 13.22 8.91
C ASN A 269 -8.23 11.83 8.22
N GLY A 270 -9.16 11.59 7.32
CA GLY A 270 -9.25 10.31 6.63
C GLY A 270 -10.24 10.32 5.48
N GLN A 271 -10.36 9.17 4.84
CA GLN A 271 -11.25 8.93 3.72
C GLN A 271 -12.09 7.67 3.97
N ARG A 272 -13.35 7.68 3.59
CA ARG A 272 -14.24 6.52 3.62
C ARG A 272 -14.26 5.85 2.25
N VAL A 273 -13.26 5.00 1.99
CA VAL A 273 -13.04 4.38 0.68
C VAL A 273 -13.68 3.01 0.60
N LEU A 274 -14.36 2.74 -0.51
CA LEU A 274 -15.02 1.47 -0.80
C LEU A 274 -14.40 0.82 -2.05
N PRO A 275 -14.18 -0.51 -2.05
CA PRO A 275 -13.61 -1.26 -3.17
C PRO A 275 -14.69 -1.67 -4.18
N ARG A 276 -15.41 -0.69 -4.76
CA ARG A 276 -16.60 -0.97 -5.61
C ARG A 276 -16.25 -1.86 -6.77
N ARG A 277 -15.20 -1.54 -7.52
CA ARG A 277 -14.80 -2.31 -8.70
C ARG A 277 -14.32 -3.73 -8.37
N LEU A 278 -13.62 -3.93 -7.25
CA LEU A 278 -13.25 -5.30 -6.82
C LEU A 278 -14.49 -6.14 -6.51
N LEU A 279 -15.49 -5.54 -5.84
CA LEU A 279 -16.75 -6.23 -5.53
C LEU A 279 -17.56 -6.52 -6.79
N ASP A 280 -17.67 -5.56 -7.71
CA ASP A 280 -18.38 -5.70 -8.98
C ASP A 280 -17.74 -6.78 -9.87
N GLU A 281 -16.42 -6.92 -9.83
CA GLU A 281 -15.68 -8.00 -10.51
C GLU A 281 -15.72 -9.34 -9.76
N GLY A 282 -16.47 -9.42 -8.65
CA GLY A 282 -16.72 -10.65 -7.90
C GLY A 282 -15.59 -11.06 -6.96
N TYR A 283 -14.68 -10.14 -6.59
CA TYR A 283 -13.68 -10.45 -5.57
C TYR A 283 -14.34 -10.65 -4.20
N ARG A 284 -14.00 -11.74 -3.53
CA ARG A 284 -14.51 -12.05 -2.18
C ARG A 284 -13.41 -11.85 -1.16
N PHE A 285 -13.62 -10.90 -0.25
CA PHE A 285 -12.69 -10.61 0.82
C PHE A 285 -12.71 -11.72 1.89
N SER A 286 -11.53 -12.19 2.31
CA SER A 286 -11.38 -13.10 3.44
C SER A 286 -11.60 -12.39 4.77
N TYR A 287 -11.23 -11.11 4.83
CA TYR A 287 -11.35 -10.25 6.01
C TYR A 287 -12.14 -8.98 5.69
N PRO A 288 -13.45 -9.08 5.47
CA PRO A 288 -14.27 -7.90 5.14
C PRO A 288 -14.47 -6.95 6.34
N GLY A 289 -14.31 -7.45 7.58
CA GLY A 289 -14.48 -6.73 8.83
C GLY A 289 -13.20 -6.70 9.68
N LEU A 290 -12.96 -5.55 10.34
CA LEU A 290 -11.73 -5.28 11.08
C LEU A 290 -11.49 -6.25 12.25
N GLY A 291 -12.55 -6.67 12.96
CA GLY A 291 -12.43 -7.56 14.12
C GLY A 291 -11.71 -8.87 13.77
N ALA A 292 -12.22 -9.60 12.77
CA ALA A 292 -11.63 -10.85 12.30
C ALA A 292 -10.21 -10.65 11.74
N ALA A 293 -9.96 -9.53 11.05
CA ALA A 293 -8.63 -9.19 10.55
C ALA A 293 -7.61 -9.02 11.68
N LEU A 294 -7.96 -8.30 12.74
CA LEU A 294 -7.08 -8.10 13.90
C LEU A 294 -6.91 -9.38 14.72
N GLU A 295 -7.94 -10.20 14.87
CA GLU A 295 -7.84 -11.51 15.54
C GLU A 295 -6.84 -12.42 14.81
N ASN A 296 -6.87 -12.47 13.48
CA ASN A 296 -5.89 -13.22 12.68
C ASN A 296 -4.46 -12.72 12.90
N LEU A 297 -4.27 -11.41 13.02
CA LEU A 297 -2.96 -10.78 13.18
C LEU A 297 -2.44 -10.76 14.62
N ALA A 298 -3.31 -10.96 15.62
CA ALA A 298 -2.98 -10.86 17.05
C ALA A 298 -1.73 -11.65 17.47
N PRO A 299 -1.52 -12.90 17.01
CA PRO A 299 -0.33 -13.67 17.39
C PRO A 299 1.00 -13.04 16.91
N THR A 300 0.93 -12.10 15.96
CA THR A 300 2.12 -11.46 15.36
C THR A 300 2.36 -10.03 15.82
N LEU A 301 1.45 -9.49 16.63
CA LEU A 301 1.48 -8.09 17.11
C LEU A 301 2.31 -7.88 18.38
#